data_6ab320870097ea199b831b2deb9e914f
#
_entry.id   6ab320870097ea199b831b2deb9e914f
#
_cell.length_a   1.000
_cell.length_b   1.000
_cell.length_c   1.000
_cell.angle_alpha   90.00
_cell.angle_beta   90.00
_cell.angle_gamma   90.00
#
_symmetry.space_group_name_H-M   'P 1'
#
loop_
_entity.id
_entity.type
_entity.pdbx_description
1 polymer ?
#
loop_
_entity_poly.entity_id
_entity_poly.type
_entity_poly.pdbx_seq_one_letter_code
_entity_poly.pdbx_strand_id
1 'polypeptide(L)'
;MGAGKILILSDLHLGKSGHFRKSGIAIPHAVMKEDMQRLITDIQFFKPELVVIVGDLFHSVANKEHELFLKWRNDLAHVSILLVKGNHDIVPGEWYAKANIKTVEKYWRRNNFLFVHYIEDVVDEEIKDVDYIFSGHIHPAVSIKGLGKQSLRFPCFYFTKKYAVLPAFGKFTGTYLVEPGKREKAFAIVNNSVISL
;
A
#
# COMPACT_ATOMS: atom_id res chain seq x y z
N MET A 1 -24.66 5.35 -14.74
CA MET A 1 -23.40 6.02 -14.34
C MET A 1 -22.36 4.94 -14.17
N GLY A 2 -21.28 4.95 -14.96
CA GLY A 2 -20.21 3.96 -14.83
C GLY A 2 -19.56 4.08 -13.46
N ALA A 3 -19.21 2.96 -12.84
CA ALA A 3 -18.46 2.94 -11.58
C ALA A 3 -17.11 3.61 -11.85
N GLY A 4 -16.81 4.71 -11.13
CA GLY A 4 -15.55 5.42 -11.27
C GLY A 4 -14.34 4.53 -10.94
N LYS A 5 -13.22 4.78 -11.59
CA LYS A 5 -11.98 4.02 -11.36
C LYS A 5 -11.42 4.31 -9.96
N ILE A 6 -11.04 3.26 -9.26
CA ILE A 6 -10.33 3.36 -7.97
C ILE A 6 -8.95 2.76 -8.13
N LEU A 7 -7.93 3.51 -7.73
CA LEU A 7 -6.57 2.99 -7.56
C LEU A 7 -6.40 2.57 -6.10
N ILE A 8 -6.06 1.30 -5.88
CA ILE A 8 -5.88 0.74 -4.53
C ILE A 8 -4.40 0.41 -4.36
N LEU A 9 -3.81 0.87 -3.28
CA LEU A 9 -2.42 0.60 -2.92
C LEU A 9 -2.30 0.52 -1.39
N SER A 10 -1.18 0.01 -0.89
CA SER A 10 -0.92 -0.22 0.53
C SER A 10 0.54 0.03 0.88
N ASP A 11 0.81 0.33 2.14
CA ASP A 11 2.16 0.29 2.72
C ASP A 11 3.18 1.14 1.94
N LEU A 12 2.90 2.44 1.79
CA LEU A 12 3.84 3.38 1.17
C LEU A 12 5.04 3.66 2.07
N HIS A 13 4.84 3.65 3.39
CA HIS A 13 5.86 3.91 4.39
C HIS A 13 6.74 5.11 4.07
N LEU A 14 6.14 6.20 3.62
CA LEU A 14 6.85 7.43 3.34
C LEU A 14 7.59 7.90 4.60
N GLY A 15 8.84 8.30 4.45
CA GLY A 15 9.69 8.71 5.57
C GLY A 15 10.51 7.60 6.24
N LYS A 16 10.30 6.32 5.90
CA LYS A 16 11.07 5.20 6.46
C LYS A 16 12.57 5.34 6.23
N SER A 17 12.99 5.84 5.08
CA SER A 17 14.38 6.14 4.78
C SER A 17 15.00 7.17 5.73
N GLY A 18 14.23 8.14 6.21
CA GLY A 18 14.67 9.10 7.22
C GLY A 18 14.93 8.46 8.58
N HIS A 19 14.12 7.51 8.99
CA HIS A 19 14.30 6.74 10.22
C HIS A 19 15.60 5.92 10.19
N PHE A 20 15.87 5.20 9.11
CA PHE A 20 17.09 4.42 8.95
C PHE A 20 18.36 5.29 8.95
N ARG A 21 18.32 6.49 8.31
CA ARG A 21 19.46 7.42 8.36
C ARG A 21 19.75 7.93 9.77
N LYS A 22 18.72 8.19 10.59
CA LYS A 22 18.89 8.54 12.01
C LYS A 22 19.53 7.41 12.81
N SER A 23 19.32 6.16 12.39
CA SER A 23 19.93 4.96 12.98
C SER A 23 21.30 4.61 12.37
N GLY A 24 21.91 5.52 11.59
CA GLY A 24 23.26 5.34 11.01
C GLY A 24 23.31 4.52 9.71
N ILE A 25 22.16 4.12 9.14
CA ILE A 25 22.11 3.36 7.90
C ILE A 25 22.00 4.33 6.72
N ALA A 26 22.98 4.31 5.83
CA ALA A 26 23.03 5.18 4.66
C ALA A 26 22.00 4.79 3.61
N ILE A 27 20.83 5.44 3.61
CA ILE A 27 19.80 5.29 2.58
C ILE A 27 19.72 6.57 1.75
N PRO A 28 19.76 6.47 0.41
CA PRO A 28 19.67 7.63 -0.47
C PRO A 28 18.36 8.41 -0.28
N HIS A 29 18.40 9.74 -0.32
CA HIS A 29 17.23 10.60 -0.29
C HIS A 29 16.33 10.41 -1.53
N ALA A 30 16.85 9.82 -2.59
CA ALA A 30 16.12 9.58 -3.82
C ALA A 30 14.96 8.59 -3.67
N VAL A 31 15.02 7.65 -2.71
CA VAL A 31 14.02 6.58 -2.56
C VAL A 31 12.59 7.11 -2.42
N MET A 32 12.36 8.06 -1.54
CA MET A 32 11.04 8.67 -1.39
C MET A 32 10.59 9.36 -2.67
N LYS A 33 11.50 10.09 -3.35
CA LYS A 33 11.17 10.74 -4.62
C LYS A 33 10.74 9.73 -5.68
N GLU A 34 11.39 8.58 -5.73
CA GLU A 34 11.07 7.52 -6.69
C GLU A 34 9.68 6.91 -6.39
N ASP A 35 9.36 6.65 -5.13
CA ASP A 35 8.04 6.16 -4.74
C ASP A 35 6.94 7.18 -5.07
N MET A 36 7.17 8.47 -4.78
CA MET A 36 6.26 9.55 -5.15
C MET A 36 6.09 9.68 -6.68
N GLN A 37 7.19 9.61 -7.43
CA GLN A 37 7.13 9.68 -8.89
C GLN A 37 6.36 8.51 -9.49
N ARG A 38 6.53 7.31 -8.94
CA ARG A 38 5.77 6.13 -9.35
C ARG A 38 4.27 6.33 -9.08
N LEU A 39 3.91 6.82 -7.90
CA LEU A 39 2.52 7.11 -7.57
C LEU A 39 1.89 8.16 -8.53
N ILE A 40 2.64 9.23 -8.88
CA ILE A 40 2.20 10.21 -9.89
C ILE A 40 1.94 9.50 -11.22
N THR A 41 2.90 8.69 -11.67
CA THR A 41 2.81 7.96 -12.93
C THR A 41 1.57 7.05 -12.97
N ASP A 42 1.32 6.31 -11.89
CA ASP A 42 0.15 5.44 -11.78
C ASP A 42 -1.16 6.25 -11.79
N ILE A 43 -1.23 7.37 -11.07
CA ILE A 43 -2.39 8.27 -11.09
C ILE A 43 -2.62 8.84 -12.51
N GLN A 44 -1.58 9.27 -13.19
CA GLN A 44 -1.69 9.81 -14.55
C GLN A 44 -2.13 8.74 -15.57
N PHE A 45 -1.64 7.52 -15.42
CA PHE A 45 -1.96 6.40 -16.30
C PHE A 45 -3.39 5.90 -16.10
N PHE A 46 -3.77 5.59 -14.85
CA PHE A 46 -5.08 5.04 -14.55
C PHE A 46 -6.19 6.08 -14.49
N LYS A 47 -5.86 7.35 -14.23
CA LYS A 47 -6.81 8.47 -14.05
C LYS A 47 -7.94 8.09 -13.09
N PRO A 48 -7.61 7.70 -11.84
CA PRO A 48 -8.62 7.29 -10.87
C PRO A 48 -9.41 8.49 -10.36
N GLU A 49 -10.69 8.27 -10.04
CA GLU A 49 -11.51 9.25 -9.30
C GLU A 49 -11.15 9.26 -7.81
N LEU A 50 -10.69 8.11 -7.30
CA LEU A 50 -10.34 7.92 -5.91
C LEU A 50 -9.09 7.04 -5.81
N VAL A 51 -8.13 7.47 -5.00
CA VAL A 51 -7.01 6.66 -4.54
C VAL A 51 -7.34 6.16 -3.13
N VAL A 52 -7.35 4.86 -2.93
CA VAL A 52 -7.53 4.22 -1.61
C VAL A 52 -6.19 3.68 -1.16
N ILE A 53 -5.71 4.18 -0.04
CA ILE A 53 -4.48 3.69 0.61
C ILE A 53 -4.92 2.79 1.77
N VAL A 54 -4.55 1.51 1.68
CA VAL A 54 -4.90 0.49 2.67
C VAL A 54 -3.80 0.40 3.73
N GLY A 55 -3.66 1.48 4.48
CA GLY A 55 -2.77 1.64 5.62
C GLY A 55 -1.31 1.99 5.31
N ASP A 56 -0.65 2.42 6.36
CA ASP A 56 0.76 2.71 6.44
C ASP A 56 1.27 3.68 5.36
N LEU A 57 0.57 4.82 5.24
CA LEU A 57 1.01 5.91 4.37
C LEU A 57 2.35 6.48 4.84
N PHE A 58 2.52 6.68 6.14
CA PHE A 58 3.77 7.18 6.73
C PHE A 58 4.38 6.17 7.70
N HIS A 59 5.70 6.23 7.86
CA HIS A 59 6.40 5.34 8.79
C HIS A 59 6.57 5.93 10.20
N SER A 60 6.45 7.24 10.38
CA SER A 60 6.71 7.92 11.65
C SER A 60 6.03 9.27 11.74
N VAL A 61 6.04 9.88 12.94
CA VAL A 61 5.58 11.25 13.17
C VAL A 61 6.31 12.28 12.31
N ALA A 62 5.68 13.43 12.14
CA ALA A 62 6.04 14.51 11.23
C ALA A 62 7.54 14.81 11.12
N ASN A 63 8.02 14.86 9.89
CA ASN A 63 9.38 15.20 9.52
C ASN A 63 9.39 15.94 8.17
N LYS A 64 10.57 16.22 7.61
CA LYS A 64 10.71 16.90 6.31
C LYS A 64 10.01 16.18 5.15
N GLU A 65 9.84 14.86 5.23
CA GLU A 65 9.14 14.08 4.22
C GLU A 65 7.63 14.41 4.19
N HIS A 66 7.03 14.74 5.34
CA HIS A 66 5.64 15.19 5.39
C HIS A 66 5.43 16.53 4.71
N GLU A 67 6.39 17.47 4.83
CA GLU A 67 6.33 18.75 4.13
C GLU A 67 6.45 18.57 2.61
N LEU A 68 7.33 17.67 2.17
CA LEU A 68 7.45 17.32 0.76
C LEU A 68 6.16 16.69 0.22
N PHE A 69 5.54 15.82 1.00
CA PHE A 69 4.26 15.21 0.64
C PHE A 69 3.16 16.27 0.49
N LEU A 70 3.08 17.24 1.42
CA LEU A 70 2.09 18.32 1.32
C LEU A 70 2.26 19.16 0.05
N LYS A 71 3.50 19.49 -0.34
CA LYS A 71 3.76 20.20 -1.60
C LYS A 71 3.27 19.41 -2.80
N TRP A 72 3.67 18.14 -2.86
CA TRP A 72 3.24 17.24 -3.93
C TRP A 72 1.72 17.02 -3.93
N ARG A 73 1.09 16.93 -2.76
CA ARG A 73 -0.35 16.76 -2.63
C ARG A 73 -1.14 17.95 -3.19
N ASN A 74 -0.61 19.15 -3.06
CA ASN A 74 -1.20 20.37 -3.64
C ASN A 74 -1.26 20.29 -5.18
N ASP A 75 -0.23 19.74 -5.81
CA ASP A 75 -0.19 19.56 -7.28
C ASP A 75 -1.25 18.54 -7.76
N LEU A 76 -1.66 17.63 -6.87
CA LEU A 76 -2.69 16.61 -7.12
C LEU A 76 -4.00 16.88 -6.34
N ALA A 77 -4.33 18.14 -6.05
CA ALA A 77 -5.53 18.50 -5.28
C ALA A 77 -6.83 17.99 -5.92
N HIS A 78 -6.86 17.79 -7.23
CA HIS A 78 -8.00 17.28 -7.98
C HIS A 78 -8.26 15.77 -7.78
N VAL A 79 -7.30 15.01 -7.20
CA VAL A 79 -7.43 13.58 -6.93
C VAL A 79 -7.93 13.38 -5.51
N SER A 80 -9.04 12.68 -5.33
CA SER A 80 -9.51 12.29 -4.00
C SER A 80 -8.64 11.17 -3.43
N ILE A 81 -8.24 11.30 -2.15
CA ILE A 81 -7.47 10.28 -1.44
C ILE A 81 -8.21 9.88 -0.17
N LEU A 82 -8.37 8.58 0.03
CA LEU A 82 -8.88 7.97 1.25
C LEU A 82 -7.82 7.05 1.84
N LEU A 83 -7.53 7.23 3.12
CA LEU A 83 -6.63 6.38 3.90
C LEU A 83 -7.45 5.54 4.89
N VAL A 84 -7.37 4.23 4.76
CA VAL A 84 -7.71 3.31 5.86
C VAL A 84 -6.48 3.24 6.73
N LYS A 85 -6.53 3.71 7.98
CA LYS A 85 -5.33 3.85 8.82
C LYS A 85 -4.71 2.49 9.15
N GLY A 86 -3.39 2.41 9.02
CA GLY A 86 -2.58 1.32 9.51
C GLY A 86 -1.94 1.66 10.86
N ASN A 87 -1.20 0.72 11.41
CA ASN A 87 -0.56 0.87 12.72
C ASN A 87 0.58 1.92 12.75
N HIS A 88 1.14 2.28 11.60
CA HIS A 88 2.13 3.35 11.48
C HIS A 88 1.52 4.74 11.22
N ASP A 89 0.22 4.83 10.95
CA ASP A 89 -0.46 6.10 10.67
C ASP A 89 -0.84 6.86 11.94
N ILE A 90 0.18 7.19 12.73
CA ILE A 90 0.07 7.85 14.05
C ILE A 90 0.11 9.39 13.98
N VAL A 91 0.13 9.95 12.77
CA VAL A 91 0.11 11.39 12.55
C VAL A 91 -1.24 11.96 13.00
N PRO A 92 -1.29 13.15 13.64
CA PRO A 92 -2.55 13.77 14.06
C PRO A 92 -3.54 13.99 12.91
N GLY A 93 -4.84 13.81 13.18
CA GLY A 93 -5.91 13.94 12.19
C GLY A 93 -5.93 15.27 11.45
N GLU A 94 -5.57 16.37 12.12
CA GLU A 94 -5.46 17.71 11.53
C GLU A 94 -4.46 17.75 10.36
N TRP A 95 -3.39 16.97 10.43
CA TRP A 95 -2.42 16.91 9.37
C TRP A 95 -3.01 16.25 8.11
N TYR A 96 -3.77 15.16 8.27
CA TYR A 96 -4.45 14.51 7.13
C TYR A 96 -5.50 15.44 6.51
N ALA A 97 -6.22 16.19 7.34
CA ALA A 97 -7.16 17.21 6.86
C ALA A 97 -6.45 18.28 6.04
N LYS A 98 -5.30 18.81 6.52
CA LYS A 98 -4.44 19.75 5.77
C LYS A 98 -3.96 19.18 4.44
N ALA A 99 -3.66 17.87 4.39
CA ALA A 99 -3.29 17.16 3.17
C ALA A 99 -4.49 16.82 2.28
N ASN A 100 -5.71 17.21 2.64
CA ASN A 100 -6.93 16.84 1.95
C ASN A 100 -7.03 15.31 1.74
N ILE A 101 -6.74 14.54 2.80
CA ILE A 101 -6.86 13.09 2.86
C ILE A 101 -8.00 12.74 3.80
N LYS A 102 -9.00 12.02 3.30
CA LYS A 102 -10.04 11.44 4.15
C LYS A 102 -9.49 10.22 4.86
N THR A 103 -9.65 10.13 6.18
CA THR A 103 -9.20 8.98 6.97
C THR A 103 -10.38 8.20 7.52
N VAL A 104 -10.19 6.88 7.65
CA VAL A 104 -11.05 5.97 8.41
C VAL A 104 -10.19 5.10 9.31
N GLU A 105 -10.64 4.83 10.54
CA GLU A 105 -9.78 4.22 11.57
C GLU A 105 -9.60 2.72 11.37
N LYS A 106 -10.63 1.99 11.01
CA LYS A 106 -10.60 0.52 11.00
C LYS A 106 -10.71 -0.06 9.61
N TYR A 107 -11.79 0.26 8.90
CA TYR A 107 -12.03 -0.23 7.55
C TYR A 107 -12.86 0.76 6.74
N TRP A 108 -12.81 0.59 5.44
CA TRP A 108 -13.68 1.26 4.51
C TRP A 108 -14.44 0.25 3.65
N ARG A 109 -15.73 0.44 3.48
CA ARG A 109 -16.57 -0.43 2.64
C ARG A 109 -17.07 0.33 1.42
N ARG A 110 -16.99 -0.30 0.26
CA ARG A 110 -17.62 0.18 -0.97
C ARG A 110 -18.31 -0.98 -1.67
N ASN A 111 -19.63 -0.91 -1.76
CA ASN A 111 -20.47 -2.03 -2.19
C ASN A 111 -20.16 -3.28 -1.32
N ASN A 112 -19.87 -4.40 -1.96
CA ASN A 112 -19.55 -5.66 -1.32
C ASN A 112 -18.02 -5.88 -1.11
N PHE A 113 -17.21 -4.81 -1.26
CA PHE A 113 -15.77 -4.87 -1.01
C PHE A 113 -15.42 -4.16 0.28
N LEU A 114 -14.56 -4.81 1.08
CA LEU A 114 -14.01 -4.27 2.31
C LEU A 114 -12.52 -3.98 2.14
N PHE A 115 -12.07 -2.86 2.66
CA PHE A 115 -10.67 -2.45 2.67
C PHE A 115 -10.23 -2.26 4.10
N VAL A 116 -9.25 -3.03 4.54
CA VAL A 116 -8.74 -3.06 5.92
C VAL A 116 -7.23 -3.19 5.89
N HIS A 117 -6.51 -2.48 6.76
CA HIS A 117 -5.06 -2.62 6.75
C HIS A 117 -4.62 -4.01 7.22
N TYR A 118 -5.19 -4.50 8.29
CA TYR A 118 -4.84 -5.76 8.93
C TYR A 118 -6.03 -6.74 8.89
N ILE A 119 -5.88 -7.85 8.18
CA ILE A 119 -6.98 -8.79 7.94
C ILE A 119 -7.50 -9.42 9.24
N GLU A 120 -6.62 -9.61 10.24
CA GLU A 120 -6.95 -10.21 11.52
C GLU A 120 -7.83 -9.31 12.40
N ASP A 121 -7.91 -8.00 12.10
CA ASP A 121 -8.78 -7.06 12.80
C ASP A 121 -10.25 -7.16 12.37
N VAL A 122 -10.53 -7.94 11.32
CA VAL A 122 -11.89 -8.11 10.80
C VAL A 122 -12.65 -9.15 11.63
N VAL A 123 -13.80 -8.75 12.17
CA VAL A 123 -14.70 -9.66 12.89
C VAL A 123 -15.85 -10.12 11.99
N ASP A 124 -16.47 -11.25 12.31
CA ASP A 124 -17.49 -11.89 11.46
C ASP A 124 -18.70 -11.00 11.18
N GLU A 125 -19.09 -10.15 12.13
CA GLU A 125 -20.19 -9.21 11.95
C GLU A 125 -19.91 -8.14 10.89
N GLU A 126 -18.65 -7.76 10.70
CA GLU A 126 -18.23 -6.72 9.75
C GLU A 126 -18.18 -7.23 8.31
N ILE A 127 -18.02 -8.55 8.12
CA ILE A 127 -17.93 -9.19 6.80
C ILE A 127 -19.27 -9.72 6.29
N LYS A 128 -20.35 -9.52 7.02
CA LYS A 128 -21.68 -9.86 6.54
C LYS A 128 -21.96 -9.09 5.24
N ASP A 129 -22.35 -9.80 4.20
CA ASP A 129 -22.57 -9.26 2.85
C ASP A 129 -21.31 -8.63 2.18
N VAL A 130 -20.10 -9.10 2.56
CA VAL A 130 -18.84 -8.77 1.89
C VAL A 130 -18.45 -9.90 0.95
N ASP A 131 -18.27 -9.60 -0.33
CA ASP A 131 -17.84 -10.58 -1.32
C ASP A 131 -16.33 -10.80 -1.25
N TYR A 132 -15.57 -9.71 -1.02
CA TYR A 132 -14.12 -9.77 -1.03
C TYR A 132 -13.46 -8.67 -0.18
N ILE A 133 -12.30 -8.99 0.41
CA ILE A 133 -11.54 -8.08 1.27
C ILE A 133 -10.19 -7.77 0.65
N PHE A 134 -9.77 -6.52 0.70
CA PHE A 134 -8.42 -6.08 0.34
C PHE A 134 -7.69 -5.62 1.58
N SER A 135 -6.49 -6.16 1.81
CA SER A 135 -5.65 -5.78 2.95
C SER A 135 -4.20 -5.49 2.54
N GLY A 136 -3.43 -4.94 3.46
CA GLY A 136 -1.99 -4.69 3.35
C GLY A 136 -1.21 -5.38 4.46
N HIS A 137 -0.31 -4.64 5.11
CA HIS A 137 0.42 -4.93 6.34
C HIS A 137 1.56 -5.95 6.20
N ILE A 138 1.31 -7.18 5.76
CA ILE A 138 2.35 -8.23 5.77
C ILE A 138 3.39 -8.11 4.65
N HIS A 139 3.15 -7.25 3.65
CA HIS A 139 4.06 -7.07 2.51
C HIS A 139 4.40 -8.41 1.82
N PRO A 140 3.43 -9.09 1.19
CA PRO A 140 3.61 -10.43 0.68
C PRO A 140 4.67 -10.49 -0.40
N ALA A 141 5.48 -11.55 -0.36
CA ALA A 141 6.47 -11.87 -1.38
C ALA A 141 6.49 -13.37 -1.66
N VAL A 142 6.90 -13.73 -2.85
CA VAL A 142 7.16 -15.11 -3.26
C VAL A 142 8.63 -15.33 -3.53
N SER A 143 9.07 -16.57 -3.36
CA SER A 143 10.44 -16.98 -3.65
C SER A 143 10.48 -17.71 -4.99
N ILE A 144 11.24 -17.17 -5.94
CA ILE A 144 11.44 -17.79 -7.25
C ILE A 144 12.85 -18.39 -7.28
N LYS A 145 12.93 -19.70 -7.53
CA LYS A 145 14.22 -20.41 -7.65
C LYS A 145 14.73 -20.27 -9.08
N GLY A 146 15.97 -19.82 -9.21
CA GLY A 146 16.69 -19.81 -10.47
C GLY A 146 17.43 -21.11 -10.75
N LEU A 147 18.23 -21.12 -11.82
CA LEU A 147 19.15 -22.21 -12.12
C LEU A 147 20.21 -22.33 -11.03
N GLY A 148 20.38 -23.54 -10.46
CA GLY A 148 21.26 -23.76 -9.32
C GLY A 148 20.56 -23.58 -7.98
N LYS A 149 21.33 -23.13 -6.94
CA LYS A 149 20.83 -22.94 -5.57
C LYS A 149 20.34 -21.49 -5.29
N GLN A 150 20.21 -20.66 -6.32
CA GLN A 150 19.81 -19.28 -6.17
C GLN A 150 18.31 -19.17 -5.98
N SER A 151 17.90 -18.28 -5.05
CA SER A 151 16.51 -17.96 -4.80
C SER A 151 16.38 -16.46 -4.59
N LEU A 152 15.48 -15.84 -5.32
CA LEU A 152 15.18 -14.42 -5.21
C LEU A 152 13.76 -14.22 -4.68
N ARG A 153 13.58 -13.19 -3.85
CA ARG A 153 12.27 -12.81 -3.32
C ARG A 153 11.72 -11.65 -4.15
N PHE A 154 10.45 -11.77 -4.52
CA PHE A 154 9.74 -10.74 -5.27
C PHE A 154 8.44 -10.37 -4.56
N PRO A 155 8.16 -9.08 -4.35
CA PRO A 155 6.84 -8.65 -3.87
C PRO A 155 5.75 -9.21 -4.77
N CYS A 156 4.60 -9.52 -4.20
CA CYS A 156 3.50 -10.09 -4.98
C CYS A 156 2.14 -9.61 -4.49
N PHE A 157 1.18 -9.59 -5.40
CA PHE A 157 -0.22 -9.63 -5.02
C PHE A 157 -0.57 -11.06 -4.62
N TYR A 158 -1.15 -11.25 -3.45
CA TYR A 158 -1.54 -12.56 -2.96
C TYR A 158 -3.06 -12.65 -2.83
N PHE A 159 -3.68 -13.58 -3.53
CA PHE A 159 -5.12 -13.75 -3.59
C PHE A 159 -5.54 -15.09 -3.01
N THR A 160 -6.47 -15.06 -2.06
CA THR A 160 -7.19 -16.21 -1.54
C THR A 160 -8.63 -16.25 -2.07
N LYS A 161 -9.45 -17.16 -1.58
CA LYS A 161 -10.87 -17.21 -1.93
C LYS A 161 -11.66 -16.01 -1.39
N LYS A 162 -11.25 -15.43 -0.25
CA LYS A 162 -12.01 -14.40 0.49
C LYS A 162 -11.34 -13.04 0.53
N TYR A 163 -10.03 -12.99 0.39
CA TYR A 163 -9.27 -11.75 0.51
C TYR A 163 -8.03 -11.73 -0.39
N ALA A 164 -7.57 -10.54 -0.70
CA ALA A 164 -6.27 -10.28 -1.28
C ALA A 164 -5.40 -9.49 -0.31
N VAL A 165 -4.10 -9.80 -0.30
CA VAL A 165 -3.09 -8.97 0.35
C VAL A 165 -2.27 -8.26 -0.72
N LEU A 166 -2.23 -6.93 -0.61
CA LEU A 166 -1.50 -6.06 -1.53
C LEU A 166 0.00 -6.08 -1.21
N PRO A 167 0.88 -6.02 -2.22
CA PRO A 167 2.28 -5.78 -1.97
C PRO A 167 2.49 -4.37 -1.40
N ALA A 168 3.52 -4.21 -0.59
CA ALA A 168 3.93 -2.87 -0.18
C ALA A 168 4.28 -2.01 -1.40
N PHE A 169 3.71 -0.81 -1.46
CA PHE A 169 4.02 0.14 -2.52
C PHE A 169 5.42 0.74 -2.32
N GLY A 170 5.82 1.04 -1.09
CA GLY A 170 7.14 1.57 -0.78
C GLY A 170 8.26 0.59 -1.11
N LYS A 171 9.29 1.03 -1.82
CA LYS A 171 10.45 0.20 -2.19
C LYS A 171 11.26 -0.28 -0.99
N PHE A 172 11.27 0.50 0.10
CA PHE A 172 12.10 0.23 1.27
C PHE A 172 11.29 -0.41 2.41
N THR A 173 10.60 -1.49 2.09
CA THR A 173 9.84 -2.28 3.07
C THR A 173 10.43 -3.68 3.19
N GLY A 174 10.30 -4.29 4.37
CA GLY A 174 10.53 -5.72 4.50
C GLY A 174 9.48 -6.51 3.70
N THR A 175 9.67 -7.82 3.57
CA THR A 175 8.70 -8.69 2.91
C THR A 175 8.47 -9.96 3.73
N TYR A 176 7.24 -10.46 3.70
CA TYR A 176 6.85 -11.74 4.27
C TYR A 176 6.64 -12.77 3.17
N LEU A 177 7.31 -13.94 3.27
CA LEU A 177 7.15 -14.99 2.27
C LEU A 177 5.80 -15.67 2.43
N VAL A 178 5.05 -15.71 1.34
CA VAL A 178 3.79 -16.48 1.22
C VAL A 178 4.01 -17.70 0.33
N GLU A 179 3.33 -18.78 0.65
CA GLU A 179 3.33 -20.02 -0.14
C GLU A 179 1.87 -20.29 -0.58
N PRO A 180 1.48 -19.88 -1.81
CA PRO A 180 0.11 -20.03 -2.27
C PRO A 180 -0.31 -21.50 -2.32
N GLY A 181 -1.44 -21.81 -1.69
CA GLY A 181 -2.07 -23.12 -1.74
C GLY A 181 -2.78 -23.37 -3.09
N LYS A 182 -3.32 -24.59 -3.29
CA LYS A 182 -3.97 -25.02 -4.56
C LYS A 182 -5.11 -24.12 -5.05
N ARG A 183 -5.75 -23.33 -4.17
CA ARG A 183 -6.88 -22.43 -4.49
C ARG A 183 -6.51 -20.95 -4.36
N GLU A 184 -5.25 -20.67 -4.22
CA GLU A 184 -4.71 -19.32 -4.02
C GLU A 184 -3.85 -18.95 -5.22
N LYS A 185 -3.64 -17.68 -5.45
CA LYS A 185 -2.84 -17.18 -6.56
C LYS A 185 -1.88 -16.11 -6.05
N ALA A 186 -0.67 -16.13 -6.54
CA ALA A 186 0.27 -15.05 -6.37
C ALA A 186 0.68 -14.48 -7.74
N PHE A 187 0.78 -13.16 -7.80
CA PHE A 187 1.28 -12.45 -8.96
C PHE A 187 2.52 -11.68 -8.53
N ALA A 188 3.68 -12.22 -8.89
CA ALA A 188 4.98 -11.62 -8.56
C ALA A 188 5.25 -10.36 -9.38
N ILE A 189 5.83 -9.35 -8.75
CA ILE A 189 6.30 -8.12 -9.41
C ILE A 189 7.79 -8.27 -9.69
N VAL A 190 8.13 -8.44 -10.96
CA VAL A 190 9.52 -8.67 -11.42
C VAL A 190 9.84 -7.66 -12.51
N ASN A 191 10.81 -6.79 -12.29
CA ASN A 191 11.31 -5.81 -13.29
C ASN A 191 10.17 -5.04 -14.00
N ASN A 192 9.25 -4.45 -13.26
CA ASN A 192 8.08 -3.71 -13.76
C ASN A 192 7.05 -4.56 -14.54
N SER A 193 7.11 -5.88 -14.40
CA SER A 193 6.14 -6.81 -14.97
C SER A 193 5.47 -7.62 -13.88
N VAL A 194 4.23 -8.04 -14.13
CA VAL A 194 3.47 -8.91 -13.23
C VAL A 194 3.45 -10.32 -13.82
N ILE A 195 3.91 -11.29 -13.06
CA ILE A 195 4.04 -12.69 -13.47
C ILE A 195 3.13 -13.55 -12.59
N SER A 196 2.23 -14.31 -13.20
CA SER A 196 1.41 -15.32 -12.49
C SER A 196 2.26 -16.53 -12.11
N LEU A 197 2.09 -17.01 -10.88
CA LEU A 197 2.73 -18.20 -10.34
C LEU A 197 1.71 -19.28 -10.06
#